data_cc2a64030ccc3f292139d165d0a3cc4e
#
_entry.id   cc2a64030ccc3f292139d165d0a3cc4e
#
_cell.length_a   1.000
_cell.length_b   1.000
_cell.length_c   1.000
_cell.angle_alpha   90.00
_cell.angle_beta   90.00
_cell.angle_gamma   90.00
#
_symmetry.space_group_name_H-M   'P 1'
#
loop_
_entity.id
_entity.type
_entity.pdbx_description
1 polymer ?
#
loop_
_entity_poly.entity_id
_entity_poly.type
_entity_poly.pdbx_seq_one_letter_code
_entity_poly.pdbx_strand_id
1 'polypeptide(L)'
;RLASADYFSMHFGKWHLGGKVPPNGSNSSKAEILSCNQHNWNDPLIDGPQTIGFDKSRITVEGIQGAPYSFFRNGYLETTKNDIKLWEVGEYPMPQGTSMIREGFPGEGDISWDSTAYNMILVNETNDFLDDHLKNRKDDPFFAHIALGATHIPHR
;
A
#
# COMPACT_ATOMS: atom_id res chain seq x y z
N ARG A 1 -4.72 21.31 12.51
CA ARG A 1 -3.92 20.46 11.61
C ARG A 1 -2.73 19.90 12.39
N LEU A 2 -2.42 18.59 12.26
CA LEU A 2 -1.36 17.95 13.05
C LEU A 2 0.00 18.62 12.82
N ALA A 3 0.37 18.90 11.57
CA ALA A 3 1.62 19.58 11.23
C ALA A 3 1.77 20.98 11.85
N SER A 4 0.69 21.70 12.09
CA SER A 4 0.73 23.01 12.76
C SER A 4 0.87 22.93 14.28
N ALA A 5 0.85 21.73 14.83
CA ALA A 5 1.07 21.41 16.24
C ALA A 5 2.31 20.53 16.46
N ASP A 6 3.23 20.55 15.48
CA ASP A 6 4.51 19.84 15.48
C ASP A 6 4.42 18.31 15.65
N TYR A 7 3.28 17.73 15.27
CA TYR A 7 3.15 16.28 15.24
C TYR A 7 3.93 15.67 14.08
N PHE A 8 4.73 14.66 14.39
CA PHE A 8 5.31 13.79 13.38
C PHE A 8 4.30 12.68 13.05
N SER A 9 3.84 12.63 11.80
CA SER A 9 2.68 11.84 11.43
C SER A 9 3.03 10.70 10.50
N MET A 10 2.37 9.55 10.70
CA MET A 10 2.51 8.39 9.82
C MET A 10 1.17 7.74 9.48
N HIS A 11 1.12 7.13 8.28
CA HIS A 11 0.05 6.24 7.88
C HIS A 11 0.61 4.93 7.35
N PHE A 12 0.21 3.80 7.94
CA PHE A 12 0.60 2.47 7.50
C PHE A 12 -0.62 1.60 7.21
N GLY A 13 -0.56 0.85 6.10
CA GLY A 13 -1.60 -0.07 5.72
C GLY A 13 -2.51 0.40 4.59
N LYS A 14 -3.76 -0.06 4.56
CA LYS A 14 -4.70 0.24 3.48
C LYS A 14 -5.01 1.73 3.43
N TRP A 15 -4.86 2.35 2.26
CA TRP A 15 -5.18 3.75 2.05
C TRP A 15 -6.63 3.98 1.63
N HIS A 16 -7.05 3.43 0.52
CA HIS A 16 -8.42 3.44 -0.02
C HIS A 16 -9.07 4.84 -0.20
N LEU A 17 -8.28 5.90 -0.16
CA LEU A 17 -8.75 7.29 -0.30
C LEU A 17 -8.15 7.96 -1.55
N GLY A 18 -7.81 7.19 -2.56
CA GLY A 18 -7.05 7.61 -3.73
C GLY A 18 -5.85 6.70 -3.95
N GLY A 19 -4.67 7.25 -4.22
CA GLY A 19 -3.45 6.47 -4.38
C GLY A 19 -3.39 5.79 -5.74
N LYS A 20 -3.69 6.51 -6.79
CA LYS A 20 -3.60 5.98 -8.15
C LYS A 20 -2.15 6.00 -8.63
N VAL A 21 -1.73 4.89 -9.26
CA VAL A 21 -0.47 4.87 -10.01
C VAL A 21 -0.64 5.78 -11.22
N PRO A 22 0.29 6.72 -11.46
CA PRO A 22 0.20 7.62 -12.60
C PRO A 22 0.19 6.85 -13.94
N PRO A 23 -0.55 7.30 -14.95
CA PRO A 23 -0.54 6.68 -16.26
C PRO A 23 0.74 6.99 -17.02
N ASN A 24 1.16 6.10 -17.90
CA ASN A 24 2.20 6.36 -18.89
C ASN A 24 1.64 7.27 -20.01
N GLY A 25 2.06 8.55 -20.02
CA GLY A 25 1.64 9.52 -21.03
C GLY A 25 0.34 10.27 -20.73
N SER A 26 0.06 11.31 -21.52
CA SER A 26 -0.98 12.30 -21.25
C SER A 26 -2.41 11.91 -21.66
N ASN A 27 -2.66 10.71 -22.16
CA ASN A 27 -3.93 10.32 -22.78
C ASN A 27 -4.44 8.96 -22.30
N SER A 28 -4.59 8.72 -21.03
CA SER A 28 -5.36 7.56 -20.60
C SER A 28 -6.79 7.96 -20.21
N SER A 29 -7.73 7.72 -21.13
CA SER A 29 -9.15 7.67 -20.78
C SER A 29 -9.41 6.62 -19.72
N LYS A 30 -10.34 6.88 -18.83
CA LYS A 30 -10.71 6.14 -17.61
C LYS A 30 -11.04 4.64 -17.76
N ALA A 31 -10.84 4.00 -18.89
CA ALA A 31 -11.56 2.75 -19.21
C ALA A 31 -10.70 1.48 -19.33
N GLU A 32 -9.37 1.54 -19.34
CA GLU A 32 -8.59 0.32 -19.64
C GLU A 32 -7.37 0.18 -18.76
N ILE A 33 -7.60 -0.19 -17.50
CA ILE A 33 -6.55 -0.53 -16.53
C ILE A 33 -6.35 -2.04 -16.55
N LEU A 34 -5.70 -2.59 -17.54
CA LEU A 34 -5.38 -4.03 -17.59
C LEU A 34 -4.05 -4.38 -18.29
N SER A 35 -3.08 -3.47 -18.35
CA SER A 35 -1.74 -3.87 -18.80
C SER A 35 -0.65 -3.14 -18.03
N CYS A 36 0.35 -3.89 -17.55
CA CYS A 36 1.49 -3.39 -16.78
C CYS A 36 2.29 -2.27 -17.47
N ASN A 37 2.06 -2.06 -18.75
CA ASN A 37 2.73 -1.02 -19.55
C ASN A 37 1.99 0.33 -19.55
N GLN A 38 0.83 0.42 -18.91
CA GLN A 38 0.01 1.65 -18.92
C GLN A 38 0.31 2.56 -17.74
N HIS A 39 1.01 2.07 -16.71
CA HIS A 39 1.33 2.80 -15.51
C HIS A 39 2.79 3.25 -15.44
N ASN A 40 2.99 4.47 -14.97
CA ASN A 40 4.33 4.97 -14.64
C ASN A 40 4.65 4.63 -13.18
N TRP A 41 5.28 3.50 -12.97
CA TRP A 41 5.67 2.99 -11.67
C TRP A 41 6.86 3.74 -11.02
N ASN A 42 7.50 4.66 -11.76
CA ASN A 42 8.61 5.46 -11.24
C ASN A 42 8.14 6.74 -10.54
N ASP A 43 6.92 7.19 -10.84
CA ASP A 43 6.36 8.39 -10.24
C ASP A 43 5.58 8.06 -8.96
N PRO A 44 5.46 9.01 -8.04
CA PRO A 44 4.71 8.79 -6.81
C PRO A 44 3.21 8.67 -7.10
N LEU A 45 2.51 7.95 -6.21
CA LEU A 45 1.05 7.85 -6.25
C LEU A 45 0.37 9.22 -6.26
N ILE A 46 -0.63 9.34 -7.10
CA ILE A 46 -1.56 10.47 -7.07
C ILE A 46 -2.49 10.28 -5.87
N ASP A 47 -2.70 11.33 -5.08
CA ASP A 47 -3.57 11.33 -3.89
C ASP A 47 -3.17 10.30 -2.81
N GLY A 48 -1.88 10.04 -2.65
CA GLY A 48 -1.37 9.24 -1.54
C GLY A 48 -1.29 10.03 -0.23
N PRO A 49 -0.98 9.37 0.92
CA PRO A 49 -0.90 10.01 2.24
C PRO A 49 0.03 11.23 2.28
N GLN A 50 1.12 11.19 1.53
CA GLN A 50 2.08 12.28 1.43
C GLN A 50 1.47 13.57 0.87
N THR A 51 0.42 13.46 0.04
CA THR A 51 -0.23 14.64 -0.58
C THR A 51 -1.12 15.40 0.41
N ILE A 52 -1.53 14.76 1.49
CA ILE A 52 -2.34 15.37 2.56
C ILE A 52 -1.55 15.65 3.82
N GLY A 53 -0.23 15.45 3.79
CA GLY A 53 0.69 15.91 4.82
C GLY A 53 1.11 14.88 5.86
N PHE A 54 1.02 13.59 5.58
CA PHE A 54 1.72 12.59 6.37
C PHE A 54 3.22 12.64 6.09
N ASP A 55 4.03 12.62 7.16
CA ASP A 55 5.50 12.67 7.08
C ASP A 55 6.09 11.34 6.62
N LYS A 56 5.49 10.24 7.05
CA LYS A 56 5.85 8.87 6.63
C LYS A 56 4.62 8.08 6.24
N SER A 57 4.79 7.21 5.23
CA SER A 57 3.76 6.23 4.89
C SER A 57 4.35 4.95 4.32
N ARG A 58 3.70 3.83 4.61
CA ARG A 58 3.87 2.56 3.92
C ARG A 58 2.50 1.96 3.69
N ILE A 59 2.02 2.03 2.47
CA ILE A 59 0.63 1.73 2.16
C ILE A 59 0.47 0.69 1.06
N THR A 60 -0.71 0.07 1.05
CA THR A 60 -1.31 -0.50 -0.15
C THR A 60 -2.53 0.32 -0.51
N VAL A 61 -2.82 0.47 -1.79
CA VAL A 61 -3.95 1.28 -2.26
C VAL A 61 -5.26 0.63 -1.83
N GLU A 62 -5.49 -0.63 -2.23
CA GLU A 62 -6.74 -1.38 -2.00
C GLU A 62 -6.63 -2.45 -0.89
N GLY A 63 -5.51 -2.49 -0.17
CA GLY A 63 -5.26 -3.50 0.86
C GLY A 63 -4.86 -4.86 0.25
N ILE A 64 -5.36 -5.95 0.86
CA ILE A 64 -5.00 -7.31 0.44
C ILE A 64 -5.90 -7.89 -0.65
N GLN A 65 -6.97 -7.22 -1.01
CA GLN A 65 -8.02 -7.75 -1.86
C GLN A 65 -8.06 -7.17 -3.26
N GLY A 66 -7.39 -6.06 -3.48
CA GLY A 66 -7.44 -5.33 -4.75
C GLY A 66 -6.07 -4.82 -5.20
N ALA A 67 -5.90 -4.75 -6.50
CA ALA A 67 -4.71 -4.21 -7.12
C ALA A 67 -4.59 -2.67 -6.94
N PRO A 68 -3.38 -2.13 -6.96
CA PRO A 68 -2.12 -2.85 -7.16
C PRO A 68 -1.68 -3.63 -5.90
N TYR A 69 -1.29 -4.89 -6.10
CA TYR A 69 -0.78 -5.76 -5.05
C TYR A 69 0.70 -5.44 -4.77
N SER A 70 0.94 -4.32 -4.15
CA SER A 70 2.28 -3.84 -3.83
C SER A 70 2.26 -2.83 -2.70
N PHE A 71 3.38 -2.71 -2.00
CA PHE A 71 3.59 -1.64 -1.03
C PHE A 71 4.18 -0.40 -1.71
N PHE A 72 3.75 0.75 -1.20
CA PHE A 72 4.27 2.06 -1.58
C PHE A 72 4.77 2.77 -0.33
N ARG A 73 6.02 3.20 -0.36
CA ARG A 73 6.65 3.96 0.72
C ARG A 73 6.73 5.43 0.34
N ASN A 74 6.11 6.28 1.14
CA ASN A 74 6.03 7.73 0.91
C ASN A 74 5.55 8.07 -0.52
N GLY A 75 4.62 7.26 -1.02
CA GLY A 75 4.04 7.39 -2.35
C GLY A 75 4.76 6.63 -3.46
N TYR A 76 5.99 6.17 -3.25
CA TYR A 76 6.76 5.46 -4.28
C TYR A 76 6.65 3.94 -4.13
N LEU A 77 6.64 3.24 -5.26
CA LEU A 77 6.67 1.78 -5.30
C LEU A 77 7.91 1.25 -4.56
N GLU A 78 7.74 0.27 -3.66
CA GLU A 78 8.88 -0.33 -2.93
C GLU A 78 9.66 -1.33 -3.77
N THR A 79 9.00 -2.06 -4.66
CA THR A 79 9.64 -2.97 -5.60
C THR A 79 10.06 -2.23 -6.87
N THR A 80 10.73 -2.92 -7.80
CA THR A 80 11.04 -2.33 -9.10
C THR A 80 9.91 -2.57 -10.09
N LYS A 81 9.78 -1.71 -11.10
CA LYS A 81 8.78 -1.91 -12.16
C LYS A 81 8.95 -3.24 -12.91
N ASN A 82 10.15 -3.81 -12.92
CA ASN A 82 10.45 -5.07 -13.59
C ASN A 82 9.91 -6.28 -12.80
N ASP A 83 9.61 -6.07 -11.52
CA ASP A 83 9.06 -7.08 -10.63
C ASP A 83 7.53 -6.93 -10.47
N ILE A 84 6.91 -6.10 -11.31
CA ILE A 84 5.45 -6.01 -11.41
C ILE A 84 4.95 -6.99 -12.47
N LYS A 85 3.98 -7.81 -12.10
CA LYS A 85 3.26 -8.69 -13.02
C LYS A 85 1.76 -8.46 -12.98
N LEU A 86 1.05 -8.97 -13.96
CA LEU A 86 -0.40 -9.12 -13.90
C LEU A 86 -0.71 -10.40 -13.11
N TRP A 87 -1.43 -10.27 -12.02
CA TRP A 87 -2.00 -11.39 -11.28
C TRP A 87 -3.37 -11.71 -11.86
N GLU A 88 -3.57 -12.95 -12.27
CA GLU A 88 -4.85 -13.44 -12.78
C GLU A 88 -5.71 -14.04 -11.66
N VAL A 89 -7.00 -14.21 -11.95
CA VAL A 89 -7.91 -14.89 -11.03
C VAL A 89 -7.40 -16.31 -10.75
N GLY A 90 -7.28 -16.67 -9.47
CA GLY A 90 -6.77 -17.98 -9.03
C GLY A 90 -5.25 -18.09 -8.88
N GLU A 91 -4.47 -17.14 -9.37
CA GLU A 91 -3.03 -17.08 -9.12
C GLU A 91 -2.67 -16.47 -7.76
N TYR A 92 -3.58 -15.68 -7.22
CA TYR A 92 -3.37 -15.00 -5.96
C TYR A 92 -3.13 -16.01 -4.83
N PRO A 93 -2.01 -15.91 -4.08
CA PRO A 93 -1.67 -16.90 -3.07
C PRO A 93 -2.71 -16.88 -1.93
N MET A 94 -3.58 -17.88 -1.97
CA MET A 94 -4.64 -18.07 -0.99
C MET A 94 -4.30 -19.25 -0.10
N PRO A 95 -4.52 -19.18 1.22
CA PRO A 95 -4.38 -20.35 2.08
C PRO A 95 -5.36 -21.44 1.65
N GLN A 96 -4.88 -22.69 1.57
CA GLN A 96 -5.75 -23.82 1.31
C GLN A 96 -6.84 -23.94 2.38
N GLY A 97 -8.07 -24.19 1.96
CA GLY A 97 -9.18 -24.48 2.85
C GLY A 97 -10.08 -23.31 3.26
N THR A 98 -9.88 -22.14 2.73
CA THR A 98 -10.76 -21.00 2.97
C THR A 98 -11.93 -20.99 2.00
N SER A 99 -13.10 -21.41 2.45
CA SER A 99 -14.29 -21.62 1.61
C SER A 99 -15.13 -20.37 1.29
N MET A 100 -14.72 -19.20 1.75
CA MET A 100 -15.48 -17.95 1.62
C MET A 100 -14.76 -16.92 0.76
N ILE A 101 -14.03 -17.37 -0.23
CA ILE A 101 -13.10 -16.50 -0.88
C ILE A 101 -13.59 -16.17 -2.26
N ARG A 102 -13.94 -14.95 -2.40
CA ARG A 102 -13.70 -14.29 -3.67
C ARG A 102 -12.18 -14.23 -3.82
N GLU A 103 -11.70 -14.97 -4.76
CA GLU A 103 -10.39 -14.82 -5.35
C GLU A 103 -10.10 -13.33 -5.48
N GLY A 104 -8.87 -12.91 -5.22
CA GLY A 104 -8.49 -11.51 -5.39
C GLY A 104 -8.87 -11.03 -6.80
N PHE A 105 -9.16 -9.76 -6.94
CA PHE A 105 -9.43 -9.21 -8.25
C PHE A 105 -8.15 -9.29 -9.10
N PRO A 106 -8.26 -9.62 -10.40
CA PRO A 106 -7.10 -9.59 -11.28
C PRO A 106 -6.53 -8.17 -11.32
N GLY A 107 -5.22 -8.05 -11.41
CA GLY A 107 -4.58 -6.75 -11.49
C GLY A 107 -3.08 -6.83 -11.28
N GLU A 108 -2.44 -5.69 -11.43
CA GLU A 108 -0.99 -5.58 -11.34
C GLU A 108 -0.51 -5.67 -9.89
N GLY A 109 0.69 -6.20 -9.71
CA GLY A 109 1.31 -6.26 -8.39
C GLY A 109 2.71 -6.86 -8.41
N ASP A 110 3.37 -6.76 -7.28
CA ASP A 110 4.69 -7.33 -7.03
C ASP A 110 4.67 -8.85 -7.21
N ILE A 111 5.64 -9.39 -7.93
CA ILE A 111 5.78 -10.84 -8.13
C ILE A 111 5.99 -11.61 -6.82
N SER A 112 6.51 -10.92 -5.79
CA SER A 112 6.74 -11.47 -4.45
C SER A 112 5.58 -11.22 -3.47
N TRP A 113 4.45 -10.69 -3.94
CA TRP A 113 3.33 -10.37 -3.06
C TRP A 113 2.86 -11.57 -2.25
N ASP A 114 2.86 -11.39 -0.94
CA ASP A 114 2.30 -12.35 0.02
C ASP A 114 1.34 -11.66 0.98
N SER A 115 0.06 -11.87 0.76
CA SER A 115 -0.98 -11.29 1.61
C SER A 115 -1.01 -11.86 3.03
N THR A 116 -0.42 -13.04 3.25
CA THR A 116 -0.36 -13.65 4.59
C THR A 116 0.63 -12.90 5.48
N ALA A 117 1.67 -12.32 4.90
CA ALA A 117 2.66 -11.51 5.60
C ALA A 117 2.18 -10.07 5.88
N TYR A 118 1.10 -9.63 5.24
CA TYR A 118 0.67 -8.23 5.23
C TYR A 118 0.62 -7.57 6.61
N ASN A 119 -0.13 -8.17 7.55
CA ASN A 119 -0.30 -7.59 8.89
C ASN A 119 1.02 -7.58 9.68
N MET A 120 1.84 -8.62 9.55
CA MET A 120 3.15 -8.67 10.22
C MET A 120 4.12 -7.62 9.67
N ILE A 121 4.09 -7.37 8.38
CA ILE A 121 4.87 -6.29 7.76
C ILE A 121 4.48 -4.94 8.38
N LEU A 122 3.19 -4.66 8.54
CA LEU A 122 2.73 -3.40 9.12
C LEU A 122 3.05 -3.29 10.61
N VAL A 123 2.95 -4.39 11.36
CA VAL A 123 3.34 -4.41 12.78
C VAL A 123 4.83 -4.12 12.94
N ASN A 124 5.68 -4.77 12.16
CA ASN A 124 7.12 -4.53 12.18
C ASN A 124 7.45 -3.09 11.81
N GLU A 125 6.87 -2.57 10.75
CA GLU A 125 7.04 -1.16 10.33
C GLU A 125 6.62 -0.18 11.42
N THR A 126 5.53 -0.50 12.14
CA THR A 126 5.07 0.33 13.26
C THR A 126 6.06 0.31 14.42
N ASN A 127 6.58 -0.85 14.76
CA ASN A 127 7.59 -0.98 15.83
C ASN A 127 8.87 -0.23 15.45
N ASP A 128 9.36 -0.40 14.22
CA ASP A 128 10.55 0.31 13.73
C ASP A 128 10.34 1.83 13.77
N PHE A 129 9.14 2.30 13.42
CA PHE A 129 8.79 3.73 13.55
C PHE A 129 8.83 4.18 15.00
N LEU A 130 8.23 3.44 15.92
CA LEU A 130 8.20 3.80 17.35
C LEU A 130 9.62 3.81 17.95
N ASP A 131 10.44 2.82 17.63
CA ASP A 131 11.83 2.75 18.09
C ASP A 131 12.65 3.93 17.57
N ASP A 132 12.51 4.25 16.26
CA ASP A 132 13.17 5.43 15.68
C ASP A 132 12.68 6.73 16.33
N HIS A 133 11.38 6.86 16.55
CA HIS A 133 10.80 8.05 17.17
C HIS A 133 11.30 8.23 18.60
N LEU A 134 11.23 7.18 19.43
CA LEU A 134 11.69 7.21 20.81
C LEU A 134 13.19 7.53 20.93
N LYS A 135 13.98 7.07 19.96
CA LYS A 135 15.43 7.33 19.93
C LYS A 135 15.77 8.74 19.50
N ASN A 136 15.09 9.26 18.47
CA ASN A 136 15.52 10.46 17.77
C ASN A 136 14.60 11.67 17.99
N ARG A 137 13.37 11.44 18.48
CA ARG A 137 12.30 12.45 18.61
C ARG A 137 11.43 12.25 19.86
N LYS A 138 12.00 11.72 20.94
CA LYS A 138 11.25 11.29 22.13
C LYS A 138 10.35 12.36 22.77
N ASP A 139 10.69 13.62 22.57
CA ASP A 139 9.98 14.77 23.15
C ASP A 139 8.96 15.37 22.16
N ASP A 140 8.96 14.92 20.91
CA ASP A 140 8.01 15.36 19.89
C ASP A 140 6.72 14.53 19.96
N PRO A 141 5.55 15.13 19.82
CA PRO A 141 4.32 14.36 19.71
C PRO A 141 4.24 13.65 18.35
N PHE A 142 3.62 12.49 18.31
CA PHE A 142 3.37 11.80 17.04
C PHE A 142 1.91 11.41 16.87
N PHE A 143 1.54 11.21 15.61
CA PHE A 143 0.24 10.66 15.21
C PHE A 143 0.46 9.45 14.30
N ALA A 144 -0.05 8.30 14.72
CA ALA A 144 0.04 7.06 13.97
C ALA A 144 -1.36 6.58 13.55
N HIS A 145 -1.58 6.43 12.24
CA HIS A 145 -2.76 5.77 11.70
C HIS A 145 -2.34 4.44 11.07
N ILE A 146 -2.83 3.32 11.63
CA ILE A 146 -2.47 1.98 11.21
C ILE A 146 -3.73 1.25 10.75
N ALA A 147 -3.84 1.02 9.45
CA ALA A 147 -4.95 0.34 8.82
C ALA A 147 -4.57 -1.11 8.47
N LEU A 148 -4.72 -2.01 9.44
CA LEU A 148 -4.44 -3.43 9.24
C LEU A 148 -5.43 -4.07 8.26
N GLY A 149 -4.97 -5.10 7.56
CA GLY A 149 -5.83 -5.93 6.73
C GLY A 149 -6.64 -6.96 7.53
N ALA A 150 -6.31 -7.14 8.83
CA ALA A 150 -7.02 -8.09 9.69
C ALA A 150 -8.49 -7.75 9.81
N THR A 151 -9.30 -8.80 9.89
CA THR A 151 -10.77 -8.87 9.82
C THR A 151 -11.37 -8.64 8.44
N HIS A 152 -10.62 -8.18 7.46
CA HIS A 152 -11.10 -8.10 6.09
C HIS A 152 -10.91 -9.42 5.35
N ILE A 153 -11.86 -9.75 4.47
CA ILE A 153 -11.71 -10.90 3.56
C ILE A 153 -10.68 -10.58 2.46
N PRO A 154 -9.89 -11.56 2.03
CA PRO A 154 -9.80 -12.91 2.56
C PRO A 154 -9.13 -12.92 3.94
N HIS A 155 -9.67 -13.73 4.87
CA HIS A 155 -9.04 -13.88 6.19
C HIS A 155 -7.71 -14.64 6.07
N ARG A 156 -6.68 -14.15 6.73
CA ARG A 156 -5.30 -14.65 6.71
C ARG A 156 -4.80 -14.93 8.13
#